data_3df9df9baca6e58c7455d25f1d7c7eec
#
_entry.id   3df9df9baca6e58c7455d25f1d7c7eec
#
_cell.length_a   1.000
_cell.length_b   1.000
_cell.length_c   1.000
_cell.angle_alpha   90.00
_cell.angle_beta   90.00
_cell.angle_gamma   90.00
#
_symmetry.space_group_name_H-M   'P 1'
#
loop_
_entity.id
_entity.type
_entity.pdbx_description
1 polymer ?
#
loop_
_entity_poly.entity_id
_entity_poly.type
_entity_poly.pdbx_seq_one_letter_code
_entity_poly.pdbx_strand_id
1 'polypeptide(L)'
;KKASETLRTNGDKSLFTKKQTTDKDGNVSYEYDTDKIYKAVSDFVDSYNKMLKEGGDSNTNSILRSTKSMVNLTKANSNMLSKVGITIGTDNKLSIDETAFKKADMNTVKSLFHTTGGFGYQTSVQAGMIESYAKSEAEKANTYNKSGMYTYNYTTGEIYNTTT
;
A
#
# COMPACT_ATOMS: atom_id res chain seq x y z
N LYS A 1 -1.40 3.21 -3.88
CA LYS A 1 -2.25 4.36 -3.47
C LYS A 1 -3.71 4.09 -3.81
N LYS A 2 -4.08 3.94 -5.08
CA LYS A 2 -5.46 3.70 -5.53
C LYS A 2 -6.14 2.51 -4.83
N ALA A 3 -5.46 1.37 -4.70
CA ALA A 3 -5.99 0.18 -4.02
C ALA A 3 -6.34 0.47 -2.54
N SER A 4 -5.49 1.19 -1.81
CA SER A 4 -5.77 1.58 -0.42
C SER A 4 -6.91 2.60 -0.32
N GLU A 5 -7.04 3.50 -1.27
CA GLU A 5 -8.14 4.48 -1.32
C GLU A 5 -9.49 3.75 -1.51
N THR A 6 -9.55 2.77 -2.41
CA THR A 6 -10.75 1.93 -2.63
C THR A 6 -11.19 1.23 -1.35
N LEU A 7 -10.25 0.65 -0.59
CA LEU A 7 -10.54 -0.03 0.68
C LEU A 7 -11.00 0.93 1.80
N ARG A 8 -10.68 2.21 1.70
CA ARG A 8 -11.00 3.24 2.71
C ARG A 8 -12.18 4.13 2.33
N THR A 9 -12.82 3.88 1.20
CA THR A 9 -14.00 4.63 0.77
C THR A 9 -15.14 4.44 1.78
N ASN A 10 -15.75 5.55 2.21
CA ASN A 10 -16.86 5.59 3.15
C ASN A 10 -18.21 5.78 2.44
N GLY A 11 -19.29 5.62 3.20
CA GLY A 11 -20.67 5.81 2.72
C GLY A 11 -21.15 4.71 1.80
N ASP A 12 -22.05 5.01 0.89
CA ASP A 12 -22.71 4.05 0.00
C ASP A 12 -21.77 3.31 -0.95
N LYS A 13 -20.58 3.88 -1.20
CA LYS A 13 -19.53 3.28 -2.03
C LYS A 13 -18.54 2.43 -1.23
N SER A 14 -18.71 2.30 0.08
CA SER A 14 -17.84 1.50 0.91
C SER A 14 -18.00 0.01 0.61
N LEU A 15 -16.86 -0.67 0.43
CA LEU A 15 -16.84 -2.14 0.32
C LEU A 15 -17.28 -2.83 1.62
N PHE A 16 -17.17 -2.13 2.76
CA PHE A 16 -17.53 -2.64 4.08
C PHE A 16 -18.95 -2.26 4.52
N THR A 17 -19.84 -1.98 3.57
CA THR A 17 -21.29 -1.87 3.80
C THR A 17 -21.93 -3.22 3.52
N LYS A 18 -22.67 -3.73 4.51
CA LYS A 18 -23.44 -4.97 4.36
C LYS A 18 -24.60 -4.74 3.38
N LYS A 19 -24.80 -5.68 2.48
CA LYS A 19 -25.91 -5.69 1.55
C LYS A 19 -26.99 -6.61 2.06
N GLN A 20 -28.24 -6.22 1.84
CA GLN A 20 -29.38 -7.08 2.08
C GLN A 20 -29.40 -8.19 1.02
N THR A 21 -29.47 -9.42 1.47
CA THR A 21 -29.69 -10.61 0.65
C THR A 21 -30.96 -11.31 1.12
N THR A 22 -31.71 -11.88 0.19
CA THR A 22 -32.92 -12.66 0.51
C THR A 22 -32.69 -14.06 -0.04
N ASP A 23 -32.82 -15.06 0.82
CA ASP A 23 -32.71 -16.46 0.41
C ASP A 23 -33.98 -16.96 -0.34
N LYS A 24 -33.94 -18.21 -0.80
CA LYS A 24 -35.04 -18.82 -1.54
C LYS A 24 -36.32 -18.99 -0.70
N ASP A 25 -36.19 -18.97 0.62
CA ASP A 25 -37.24 -19.13 1.60
C ASP A 25 -37.80 -17.78 2.07
N GLY A 26 -37.30 -16.67 1.50
CA GLY A 26 -37.72 -15.30 1.81
C GLY A 26 -37.07 -14.69 3.05
N ASN A 27 -36.09 -15.37 3.67
CA ASN A 27 -35.39 -14.84 4.83
C ASN A 27 -34.40 -13.74 4.40
N VAL A 28 -34.41 -12.63 5.12
CA VAL A 28 -33.54 -11.49 4.87
C VAL A 28 -32.29 -11.58 5.73
N SER A 29 -31.12 -11.53 5.12
CA SER A 29 -29.83 -11.42 5.80
C SER A 29 -29.03 -10.20 5.32
N TYR A 30 -28.03 -9.78 6.10
CA TYR A 30 -27.15 -8.66 5.76
C TYR A 30 -25.72 -9.15 5.73
N GLU A 31 -25.13 -9.25 4.55
CA GLU A 31 -23.82 -9.84 4.35
C GLU A 31 -22.87 -8.89 3.64
N TYR A 32 -21.56 -9.07 3.87
CA TYR A 32 -20.52 -8.38 3.12
C TYR A 32 -20.34 -9.05 1.76
N ASP A 33 -20.06 -8.25 0.73
CA ASP A 33 -19.63 -8.72 -0.59
C ASP A 33 -18.15 -9.14 -0.49
N THR A 34 -17.92 -10.35 0.03
CA THR A 34 -16.58 -10.87 0.30
C THR A 34 -15.73 -11.00 -0.96
N ASP A 35 -16.34 -11.22 -2.13
CA ASP A 35 -15.64 -11.30 -3.41
C ASP A 35 -15.05 -9.94 -3.80
N LYS A 36 -15.81 -8.87 -3.64
CA LYS A 36 -15.33 -7.52 -3.91
C LYS A 36 -14.26 -7.06 -2.91
N ILE A 37 -14.45 -7.40 -1.63
CA ILE A 37 -13.46 -7.09 -0.59
C ILE A 37 -12.16 -7.86 -0.88
N TYR A 38 -12.25 -9.16 -1.20
CA TYR A 38 -11.11 -9.99 -1.57
C TYR A 38 -10.35 -9.38 -2.75
N LYS A 39 -11.06 -9.04 -3.83
CA LYS A 39 -10.43 -8.42 -5.00
C LYS A 39 -9.68 -7.15 -4.64
N ALA A 40 -10.28 -6.27 -3.86
CA ALA A 40 -9.64 -5.00 -3.46
C ALA A 40 -8.41 -5.22 -2.55
N VAL A 41 -8.45 -6.22 -1.67
CA VAL A 41 -7.30 -6.57 -0.82
C VAL A 41 -6.22 -7.29 -1.63
N SER A 42 -6.58 -8.13 -2.60
CA SER A 42 -5.62 -8.72 -3.55
C SER A 42 -4.90 -7.65 -4.36
N ASP A 43 -5.63 -6.68 -4.92
CA ASP A 43 -5.03 -5.53 -5.63
C ASP A 43 -4.11 -4.70 -4.71
N PHE A 44 -4.42 -4.62 -3.41
CA PHE A 44 -3.53 -4.00 -2.41
C PHE A 44 -2.26 -4.82 -2.18
N VAL A 45 -2.37 -6.15 -2.04
CA VAL A 45 -1.22 -7.06 -1.87
C VAL A 45 -0.28 -6.97 -3.07
N ASP A 46 -0.81 -6.96 -4.28
CA ASP A 46 -0.01 -6.81 -5.51
C ASP A 46 0.72 -5.46 -5.55
N SER A 47 0.00 -4.38 -5.19
CA SER A 47 0.58 -3.03 -5.12
C SER A 47 1.68 -2.94 -4.06
N TYR A 48 1.49 -3.59 -2.90
CA TYR A 48 2.47 -3.70 -1.84
C TYR A 48 3.74 -4.41 -2.34
N ASN A 49 3.59 -5.58 -2.96
CA ASN A 49 4.69 -6.39 -3.45
C ASN A 49 5.50 -5.66 -4.55
N LYS A 50 4.80 -4.95 -5.43
CA LYS A 50 5.45 -4.10 -6.43
C LYS A 50 6.27 -2.98 -5.79
N MET A 51 5.69 -2.27 -4.84
CA MET A 51 6.35 -1.18 -4.12
C MET A 51 7.54 -1.68 -3.31
N LEU A 52 7.41 -2.85 -2.68
CA LEU A 52 8.50 -3.49 -1.94
C LEU A 52 9.70 -3.77 -2.84
N LYS A 53 9.46 -4.31 -4.03
CA LYS A 53 10.52 -4.58 -5.01
C LYS A 53 11.18 -3.30 -5.49
N GLU A 54 10.39 -2.34 -5.99
CA GLU A 54 10.90 -1.09 -6.53
C GLU A 54 11.65 -0.25 -5.47
N GLY A 55 11.14 -0.23 -4.24
CA GLY A 55 11.78 0.45 -3.13
C GLY A 55 13.04 -0.24 -2.62
N GLY A 56 13.07 -1.58 -2.66
CA GLY A 56 14.24 -2.37 -2.28
C GLY A 56 15.39 -2.28 -3.28
N ASP A 57 15.08 -2.12 -4.56
CA ASP A 57 16.05 -1.97 -5.64
C ASP A 57 16.60 -0.52 -5.77
N SER A 58 16.10 0.41 -4.93
CA SER A 58 16.48 1.82 -4.98
C SER A 58 17.87 2.06 -4.38
N ASN A 59 18.62 2.99 -4.98
CA ASN A 59 19.89 3.50 -4.43
C ASN A 59 19.68 4.74 -3.51
N THR A 60 18.45 5.19 -3.34
CA THR A 60 18.11 6.39 -2.57
C THR A 60 17.81 6.03 -1.11
N ASN A 61 18.59 6.56 -0.18
CA ASN A 61 18.44 6.28 1.25
C ASN A 61 17.03 6.56 1.81
N SER A 62 16.36 7.62 1.37
CA SER A 62 15.01 7.95 1.82
C SER A 62 13.99 6.91 1.38
N ILE A 63 14.12 6.40 0.14
CA ILE A 63 13.28 5.33 -0.40
C ILE A 63 13.51 4.04 0.39
N LEU A 64 14.78 3.65 0.58
CA LEU A 64 15.15 2.46 1.35
C LEU A 64 14.62 2.51 2.79
N ARG A 65 14.69 3.66 3.46
CA ARG A 65 14.15 3.83 4.82
C ARG A 65 12.63 3.67 4.85
N SER A 66 11.91 4.29 3.93
CA SER A 66 10.44 4.16 3.85
C SER A 66 10.01 2.74 3.51
N THR A 67 10.75 2.05 2.63
CA THR A 67 10.54 0.63 2.31
C THR A 67 10.76 -0.24 3.54
N LYS A 68 11.84 -0.01 4.30
CA LYS A 68 12.10 -0.71 5.57
C LYS A 68 11.01 -0.45 6.60
N SER A 69 10.53 0.78 6.71
CA SER A 69 9.42 1.12 7.62
C SER A 69 8.14 0.40 7.22
N MET A 70 7.84 0.28 5.93
CA MET A 70 6.72 -0.47 5.40
C MET A 70 6.83 -1.97 5.77
N VAL A 71 8.00 -2.58 5.62
CA VAL A 71 8.27 -3.97 6.01
C VAL A 71 8.10 -4.18 7.52
N ASN A 72 8.65 -3.29 8.35
CA ASN A 72 8.51 -3.39 9.81
C ASN A 72 7.07 -3.28 10.27
N LEU A 73 6.30 -2.37 9.67
CA LEU A 73 4.88 -2.23 9.91
C LEU A 73 4.12 -3.51 9.56
N THR A 74 4.46 -4.14 8.44
CA THR A 74 3.86 -5.39 7.99
C THR A 74 4.15 -6.53 8.97
N LYS A 75 5.40 -6.65 9.43
CA LYS A 75 5.80 -7.64 10.45
C LYS A 75 5.07 -7.42 11.78
N ALA A 76 4.90 -6.17 12.20
CA ALA A 76 4.15 -5.84 13.42
C ALA A 76 2.66 -6.24 13.33
N ASN A 77 2.10 -6.31 12.13
CA ASN A 77 0.73 -6.74 11.89
C ASN A 77 0.59 -8.22 11.48
N SER A 78 1.67 -9.02 11.52
CA SER A 78 1.71 -10.38 11.01
C SER A 78 0.60 -11.28 11.59
N ASN A 79 0.35 -11.19 12.90
CA ASN A 79 -0.68 -11.98 13.57
C ASN A 79 -2.09 -11.63 13.07
N MET A 80 -2.39 -10.36 12.84
CA MET A 80 -3.70 -9.95 12.33
C MET A 80 -3.85 -10.29 10.84
N LEU A 81 -2.78 -10.14 10.06
CA LEU A 81 -2.75 -10.50 8.64
C LEU A 81 -2.98 -12.01 8.47
N SER A 82 -2.32 -12.84 9.27
CA SER A 82 -2.49 -14.28 9.19
C SER A 82 -3.92 -14.75 9.52
N LYS A 83 -4.62 -14.07 10.45
CA LYS A 83 -6.03 -14.35 10.77
C LYS A 83 -6.98 -14.12 9.60
N VAL A 84 -6.59 -13.31 8.65
CA VAL A 84 -7.37 -13.02 7.43
C VAL A 84 -6.78 -13.68 6.18
N GLY A 85 -5.96 -14.73 6.34
CA GLY A 85 -5.41 -15.49 5.24
C GLY A 85 -4.30 -14.78 4.47
N ILE A 86 -3.66 -13.75 5.05
CA ILE A 86 -2.51 -13.07 4.44
C ILE A 86 -1.24 -13.48 5.18
N THR A 87 -0.25 -13.98 4.45
CA THR A 87 1.04 -14.43 4.97
C THR A 87 2.18 -13.58 4.44
N ILE A 88 3.26 -13.51 5.23
CA ILE A 88 4.48 -12.78 4.88
C ILE A 88 5.55 -13.81 4.51
N GLY A 89 6.04 -13.76 3.29
CA GLY A 89 7.14 -14.62 2.80
C GLY A 89 8.50 -14.20 3.37
N THR A 90 9.50 -15.07 3.16
CA THR A 90 10.89 -14.80 3.58
C THR A 90 11.50 -13.59 2.89
N ASP A 91 10.99 -13.24 1.71
CA ASP A 91 11.34 -12.05 0.94
C ASP A 91 10.51 -10.80 1.34
N ASN A 92 9.77 -10.89 2.43
CA ASN A 92 8.84 -9.88 2.96
C ASN A 92 7.65 -9.55 2.04
N LYS A 93 7.44 -10.30 0.96
CA LYS A 93 6.23 -10.17 0.14
C LYS A 93 5.03 -10.75 0.86
N LEU A 94 3.88 -10.21 0.52
CA LEU A 94 2.58 -10.70 0.99
C LEU A 94 2.02 -11.69 -0.02
N SER A 95 1.35 -12.72 0.49
CA SER A 95 0.48 -13.59 -0.27
C SER A 95 -0.86 -13.72 0.43
N ILE A 96 -1.93 -13.89 -0.35
CA ILE A 96 -3.28 -14.00 0.16
C ILE A 96 -3.91 -15.32 -0.30
N ASP A 97 -4.44 -16.08 0.65
CA ASP A 97 -5.27 -17.27 0.37
C ASP A 97 -6.73 -16.85 0.26
N GLU A 98 -7.31 -17.01 -0.92
CA GLU A 98 -8.69 -16.60 -1.22
C GLU A 98 -9.70 -17.32 -0.33
N THR A 99 -9.53 -18.63 -0.15
CA THR A 99 -10.46 -19.45 0.63
C THR A 99 -10.42 -19.08 2.11
N ALA A 100 -9.23 -18.92 2.66
CA ALA A 100 -9.03 -18.49 4.04
C ALA A 100 -9.56 -17.06 4.24
N PHE A 101 -9.27 -16.15 3.30
CA PHE A 101 -9.72 -14.76 3.38
C PHE A 101 -11.24 -14.63 3.38
N LYS A 102 -11.94 -15.33 2.49
CA LYS A 102 -13.40 -15.26 2.39
C LYS A 102 -14.12 -15.87 3.60
N LYS A 103 -13.44 -16.75 4.35
CA LYS A 103 -13.94 -17.32 5.62
C LYS A 103 -13.53 -16.50 6.84
N ALA A 104 -12.65 -15.53 6.68
CA ALA A 104 -12.15 -14.71 7.79
C ALA A 104 -13.24 -13.77 8.34
N ASP A 105 -13.04 -13.34 9.58
CA ASP A 105 -13.89 -12.31 10.18
C ASP A 105 -13.70 -10.97 9.45
N MET A 106 -14.75 -10.52 8.78
CA MET A 106 -14.73 -9.25 8.03
C MET A 106 -14.57 -8.02 8.91
N ASN A 107 -14.80 -8.10 10.22
CA ASN A 107 -14.48 -7.00 11.14
C ASN A 107 -12.97 -6.86 11.32
N THR A 108 -12.24 -7.98 11.35
CA THR A 108 -10.77 -7.97 11.35
C THR A 108 -10.22 -7.42 10.04
N VAL A 109 -10.78 -7.82 8.90
CA VAL A 109 -10.41 -7.26 7.58
C VAL A 109 -10.67 -5.74 7.54
N LYS A 110 -11.84 -5.31 8.02
CA LYS A 110 -12.20 -3.89 8.11
C LYS A 110 -11.23 -3.11 9.01
N SER A 111 -10.85 -3.65 10.15
CA SER A 111 -9.88 -3.03 11.06
C SER A 111 -8.51 -2.85 10.42
N LEU A 112 -8.04 -3.85 9.65
CA LEU A 112 -6.76 -3.80 8.95
C LEU A 112 -6.76 -2.80 7.80
N PHE A 113 -7.81 -2.75 6.98
CA PHE A 113 -7.75 -2.10 5.67
C PHE A 113 -8.63 -0.86 5.54
N HIS A 114 -9.72 -0.74 6.31
CA HIS A 114 -10.65 0.38 6.18
C HIS A 114 -10.39 1.48 7.21
N THR A 115 -9.93 1.12 8.41
CA THR A 115 -9.80 2.04 9.53
C THR A 115 -8.63 3.01 9.34
N THR A 116 -8.85 4.29 9.67
CA THR A 116 -7.77 5.28 9.75
C THR A 116 -6.79 4.86 10.85
N GLY A 117 -5.50 4.77 10.52
CA GLY A 117 -4.47 4.22 11.42
C GLY A 117 -4.29 2.71 11.32
N GLY A 118 -5.16 1.97 10.62
CA GLY A 118 -4.99 0.54 10.34
C GLY A 118 -3.81 0.26 9.39
N PHE A 119 -3.48 -1.02 9.22
CA PHE A 119 -2.36 -1.47 8.39
C PHE A 119 -2.39 -0.88 6.97
N GLY A 120 -3.54 -0.94 6.28
CA GLY A 120 -3.69 -0.41 4.92
C GLY A 120 -3.45 1.09 4.83
N TYR A 121 -3.88 1.86 5.85
CA TYR A 121 -3.61 3.29 5.92
C TYR A 121 -2.13 3.59 6.11
N GLN A 122 -1.51 3.01 7.13
CA GLN A 122 -0.11 3.26 7.47
C GLN A 122 0.82 2.83 6.33
N THR A 123 0.54 1.69 5.70
CA THR A 123 1.27 1.23 4.50
C THR A 123 1.13 2.21 3.34
N SER A 124 -0.07 2.77 3.13
CA SER A 124 -0.28 3.76 2.06
C SER A 124 0.47 5.07 2.30
N VAL A 125 0.67 5.46 3.56
CA VAL A 125 1.52 6.62 3.92
C VAL A 125 2.98 6.37 3.52
N GLN A 126 3.53 5.19 3.86
CA GLN A 126 4.90 4.84 3.47
C GLN A 126 5.05 4.76 1.94
N ALA A 127 4.06 4.17 1.26
CA ALA A 127 4.04 4.12 -0.20
C ALA A 127 4.01 5.53 -0.83
N GLY A 128 3.25 6.46 -0.25
CA GLY A 128 3.22 7.86 -0.68
C GLY A 128 4.57 8.57 -0.50
N MET A 129 5.28 8.27 0.59
CA MET A 129 6.64 8.78 0.80
C MET A 129 7.62 8.22 -0.26
N ILE A 130 7.58 6.92 -0.53
CA ILE A 130 8.41 6.28 -1.56
C ILE A 130 8.15 6.93 -2.93
N GLU A 131 6.88 7.11 -3.30
CA GLU A 131 6.48 7.75 -4.56
C GLU A 131 6.99 9.20 -4.65
N SER A 132 6.85 9.97 -3.57
CA SER A 132 7.33 11.36 -3.50
C SER A 132 8.84 11.45 -3.65
N TYR A 133 9.59 10.60 -2.94
CA TYR A 133 11.05 10.56 -3.06
C TYR A 133 11.50 10.13 -4.45
N ALA A 134 10.88 9.10 -5.02
CA ALA A 134 11.18 8.64 -6.38
C ALA A 134 10.94 9.75 -7.42
N LYS A 135 9.84 10.50 -7.28
CA LYS A 135 9.55 11.65 -8.14
C LYS A 135 10.62 12.74 -8.00
N SER A 136 11.00 13.07 -6.76
CA SER A 136 12.06 14.06 -6.50
C SER A 136 13.40 13.64 -7.11
N GLU A 137 13.77 12.35 -7.01
CA GLU A 137 15.00 11.84 -7.63
C GLU A 137 14.94 11.88 -9.16
N ALA A 138 13.79 11.54 -9.76
CA ALA A 138 13.60 11.66 -11.20
C ALA A 138 13.68 13.11 -11.70
N GLU A 139 13.12 14.06 -10.94
CA GLU A 139 13.22 15.50 -11.23
C GLU A 139 14.67 15.99 -11.14
N LYS A 140 15.45 15.50 -10.18
CA LYS A 140 16.89 15.81 -10.03
C LYS A 140 17.70 15.24 -11.21
N ALA A 141 17.40 14.01 -11.65
CA ALA A 141 18.07 13.40 -12.78
C ALA A 141 17.79 14.11 -14.12
N ASN A 142 16.62 14.76 -14.22
CA ASN A 142 16.19 15.50 -15.43
C ASN A 142 16.59 16.99 -15.42
N THR A 143 17.59 17.36 -14.63
CA THR A 143 18.01 18.76 -14.43
C THR A 143 18.82 19.41 -15.56
N TYR A 144 18.73 18.87 -16.76
CA TYR A 144 19.02 19.71 -17.96
C TYR A 144 17.81 20.58 -18.24
N ASN A 145 17.90 21.88 -17.96
CA ASN A 145 16.86 22.80 -18.38
C ASN A 145 16.81 22.86 -19.92
N LYS A 146 15.73 23.39 -20.48
CA LYS A 146 15.55 23.56 -21.93
C LYS A 146 16.65 24.41 -22.61
N SER A 147 17.57 25.01 -21.85
CA SER A 147 18.69 25.81 -22.28
C SER A 147 20.05 25.12 -22.13
N GLY A 148 20.08 23.83 -21.76
CA GLY A 148 21.31 23.04 -21.64
C GLY A 148 22.19 23.39 -20.44
N MET A 149 21.69 24.17 -19.46
CA MET A 149 22.43 24.52 -18.25
C MET A 149 22.07 23.60 -17.08
N TYR A 150 23.07 23.22 -16.26
CA TYR A 150 22.88 22.53 -14.99
C TYR A 150 22.12 23.40 -14.01
N THR A 151 21.03 22.88 -13.44
CA THR A 151 20.43 23.45 -12.24
C THR A 151 21.11 22.82 -11.02
N TYR A 152 21.69 23.64 -10.16
CA TYR A 152 22.38 23.20 -8.96
C TYR A 152 21.45 22.47 -8.01
N ASN A 153 21.88 21.29 -7.56
CA ASN A 153 21.13 20.48 -6.64
C ASN A 153 21.79 20.50 -5.26
N TYR A 154 21.20 21.23 -4.32
CA TYR A 154 21.67 21.32 -2.93
C TYR A 154 21.23 20.10 -2.11
N THR A 155 21.83 18.93 -2.31
CA THR A 155 21.45 17.76 -1.50
C THR A 155 22.48 17.24 -0.52
N THR A 156 23.72 17.74 -0.53
CA THR A 156 24.77 17.20 0.37
C THR A 156 25.68 18.26 1.00
N GLY A 157 25.40 19.55 0.83
CA GLY A 157 26.29 20.60 1.36
C GLY A 157 27.63 20.72 0.63
N GLU A 158 27.87 19.96 -0.42
CA GLU A 158 29.05 20.07 -1.27
C GLU A 158 28.72 20.83 -2.54
N ILE A 159 29.25 22.02 -2.65
CA ILE A 159 29.18 22.83 -3.85
C ILE A 159 30.37 22.42 -4.74
N TYR A 160 30.13 21.63 -5.77
CA TYR A 160 31.10 21.47 -6.84
C TYR A 160 31.03 22.70 -7.75
N ASN A 161 31.93 23.63 -7.50
CA ASN A 161 32.12 24.78 -8.39
C ASN A 161 33.09 24.36 -9.49
N THR A 162 32.56 23.98 -10.67
CA THR A 162 33.37 23.86 -11.89
C THR A 162 33.26 25.15 -12.67
N THR A 163 34.10 26.13 -12.31
CA THR A 163 34.45 27.24 -13.17
C THR A 163 35.70 26.86 -13.97
N THR A 164 35.53 26.62 -15.23
CA THR A 164 36.54 26.83 -16.28
C THR A 164 35.87 27.47 -17.45
#